data_44a754a9642158687c9058f87e436c40
#
_entry.id   44a754a9642158687c9058f87e436c40
#
_cell.length_a   1.000
_cell.length_b   1.000
_cell.length_c   1.000
_cell.angle_alpha   90.00
_cell.angle_beta   90.00
_cell.angle_gamma   90.00
#
_symmetry.space_group_name_H-M   'P 1'
#
loop_
_entity.id
_entity.type
_entity.pdbx_description
1 polymer ?
#
loop_
_entity_poly.entity_id
_entity_poly.type
_entity_poly.pdbx_seq_one_letter_code
_entity_poly.pdbx_strand_id
1 'polypeptide(L)'
;IDDSVVVVIGYGACGGTLANELAQKGVKVVCLEAGSRLKLEDLKNDAGEMFGKLSWLDTRVGTGQLPAGLPAWICKTVGGTTVHWAGASIRFQEHEWKAATTYGKIAGANLLDWPTNHAEMVDYYSKAEKKMGTVGTEASGMPRLPGNNNYLVMEYGAKKLGYKNVHTGNMS
;
A
#
# COMPACT_ATOMS: atom_id res chain seq x y z
N ILE A 1 -19.30 2.27 -29.86
CA ILE A 1 -18.73 2.06 -28.51
C ILE A 1 -18.75 0.55 -28.28
N ASP A 2 -17.60 -0.04 -27.99
CA ASP A 2 -17.52 -1.46 -27.60
C ASP A 2 -17.68 -1.54 -26.08
N ASP A 3 -18.84 -1.93 -25.62
CA ASP A 3 -19.18 -2.09 -24.20
C ASP A 3 -18.78 -3.47 -23.64
N SER A 4 -18.17 -4.32 -24.48
CA SER A 4 -17.65 -5.63 -24.07
C SER A 4 -16.26 -5.57 -23.44
N VAL A 5 -15.62 -4.40 -23.37
CA VAL A 5 -14.27 -4.21 -22.86
C VAL A 5 -14.25 -3.23 -21.68
N VAL A 6 -13.64 -3.64 -20.58
CA VAL A 6 -13.37 -2.76 -19.43
C VAL A 6 -12.04 -2.07 -19.63
N VAL A 7 -12.03 -0.75 -19.57
CA VAL A 7 -10.79 0.06 -19.63
C VAL A 7 -10.40 0.47 -18.21
N VAL A 8 -9.20 0.08 -17.79
CA VAL A 8 -8.59 0.47 -16.50
C VAL A 8 -7.54 1.53 -16.75
N ILE A 9 -7.70 2.70 -16.15
CA ILE A 9 -6.75 3.81 -16.26
C ILE A 9 -5.82 3.81 -15.05
N GLY A 10 -4.52 3.61 -15.32
CA GLY A 10 -3.48 3.43 -14.31
C GLY A 10 -3.27 1.97 -13.90
N TYR A 11 -2.04 1.48 -14.03
CA TYR A 11 -1.67 0.11 -13.70
C TYR A 11 -0.80 0.05 -12.42
N GLY A 12 -1.24 0.78 -11.39
CA GLY A 12 -0.70 0.69 -10.03
C GLY A 12 -1.35 -0.45 -9.23
N ALA A 13 -1.20 -0.45 -7.91
CA ALA A 13 -1.72 -1.49 -7.02
C ALA A 13 -3.21 -1.80 -7.24
N CYS A 14 -4.05 -0.76 -7.27
CA CYS A 14 -5.50 -0.94 -7.45
C CYS A 14 -5.86 -1.38 -8.87
N GLY A 15 -5.35 -0.67 -9.90
CA GLY A 15 -5.66 -0.97 -11.29
C GLY A 15 -5.16 -2.34 -11.73
N GLY A 16 -3.94 -2.71 -11.32
CA GLY A 16 -3.38 -4.03 -11.60
C GLY A 16 -4.17 -5.16 -10.94
N THR A 17 -4.58 -4.97 -9.68
CA THR A 17 -5.41 -5.96 -8.97
C THR A 17 -6.78 -6.10 -9.60
N LEU A 18 -7.45 -4.98 -9.93
CA LEU A 18 -8.76 -4.99 -10.58
C LEU A 18 -8.69 -5.69 -11.94
N ALA A 19 -7.71 -5.33 -12.77
CA ALA A 19 -7.53 -5.93 -14.09
C ALA A 19 -7.31 -7.45 -13.99
N ASN A 20 -6.48 -7.90 -13.04
CA ASN A 20 -6.24 -9.32 -12.81
C ASN A 20 -7.52 -10.07 -12.36
N GLU A 21 -8.28 -9.51 -11.43
CA GLU A 21 -9.53 -10.11 -10.95
C GLU A 21 -10.60 -10.20 -12.05
N LEU A 22 -10.71 -9.17 -12.89
CA LEU A 22 -11.65 -9.17 -14.03
C LEU A 22 -11.22 -10.16 -15.10
N ALA A 23 -9.94 -10.19 -15.47
CA ALA A 23 -9.41 -11.10 -16.49
C ALA A 23 -9.59 -12.57 -16.07
N GLN A 24 -9.37 -12.91 -14.79
CA GLN A 24 -9.62 -14.26 -14.27
C GLN A 24 -11.09 -14.68 -14.36
N LYS A 25 -12.01 -13.73 -14.42
CA LYS A 25 -13.45 -13.96 -14.63
C LYS A 25 -13.87 -13.95 -16.11
N GLY A 26 -12.89 -13.90 -17.01
CA GLY A 26 -13.15 -13.92 -18.47
C GLY A 26 -13.55 -12.55 -19.05
N VAL A 27 -13.47 -11.47 -18.27
CA VAL A 27 -13.78 -10.12 -18.76
C VAL A 27 -12.61 -9.62 -19.59
N LYS A 28 -12.88 -9.08 -20.77
CA LYS A 28 -11.86 -8.40 -21.59
C LYS A 28 -11.46 -7.09 -20.91
N VAL A 29 -10.17 -6.92 -20.64
CA VAL A 29 -9.63 -5.75 -19.97
C VAL A 29 -8.52 -5.12 -20.79
N VAL A 30 -8.56 -3.81 -20.91
CA VAL A 30 -7.47 -2.98 -21.45
C VAL A 30 -6.98 -2.05 -20.35
N CYS A 31 -5.69 -2.09 -20.08
CA CYS A 31 -5.05 -1.20 -19.10
C CYS A 31 -4.26 -0.11 -19.81
N LEU A 32 -4.55 1.14 -19.46
CA LEU A 32 -3.81 2.32 -19.93
C LEU A 32 -2.89 2.80 -18.81
N GLU A 33 -1.58 2.78 -19.04
CA GLU A 33 -0.56 3.25 -18.10
C GLU A 33 0.29 4.35 -18.74
N ALA A 34 0.52 5.43 -18.00
CA ALA A 34 1.28 6.57 -18.50
C ALA A 34 2.80 6.37 -18.45
N GLY A 35 3.26 5.43 -17.62
CA GLY A 35 4.67 5.11 -17.44
C GLY A 35 5.13 3.88 -18.20
N SER A 36 6.45 3.71 -18.31
CA SER A 36 7.07 2.56 -18.94
C SER A 36 7.04 1.33 -18.01
N ARG A 37 7.19 0.14 -18.58
CA ARG A 37 7.49 -1.07 -17.81
C ARG A 37 8.99 -1.09 -17.50
N LEU A 38 9.31 -1.11 -16.22
CA LEU A 38 10.68 -1.34 -15.75
C LEU A 38 11.02 -2.82 -15.81
N LYS A 39 12.27 -3.12 -16.15
CA LYS A 39 12.84 -4.46 -16.05
C LYS A 39 13.55 -4.61 -14.70
N LEU A 40 13.87 -5.84 -14.31
CA LEU A 40 14.58 -6.09 -13.05
C LEU A 40 15.96 -5.42 -13.02
N GLU A 41 16.66 -5.39 -14.17
CA GLU A 41 17.95 -4.72 -14.34
C GLU A 41 17.89 -3.19 -14.20
N ASP A 42 16.69 -2.60 -14.33
CA ASP A 42 16.46 -1.17 -14.13
C ASP A 42 16.37 -0.80 -12.64
N LEU A 43 16.16 -1.80 -11.77
CA LEU A 43 16.06 -1.61 -10.32
C LEU A 43 17.42 -1.90 -9.69
N LYS A 44 18.03 -0.89 -9.09
CA LYS A 44 19.35 -0.99 -8.47
C LYS A 44 19.29 -0.76 -6.98
N ASN A 45 20.20 -1.37 -6.25
CA ASN A 45 20.35 -1.15 -4.82
C ASN A 45 21.15 0.13 -4.53
N ASP A 46 20.69 1.23 -5.10
CA ASP A 46 21.22 2.59 -4.89
C ASP A 46 20.04 3.54 -4.64
N ALA A 47 19.91 4.02 -3.41
CA ALA A 47 18.78 4.86 -3.02
C ALA A 47 18.74 6.20 -3.77
N GLY A 48 19.89 6.80 -4.06
CA GLY A 48 19.96 8.08 -4.77
C GLY A 48 19.53 7.94 -6.23
N GLU A 49 20.03 6.92 -6.93
CA GLU A 49 19.65 6.62 -8.31
C GLU A 49 18.16 6.27 -8.40
N MET A 50 17.69 5.40 -7.51
CA MET A 50 16.30 4.93 -7.52
C MET A 50 15.32 6.03 -7.11
N PHE A 51 15.69 6.91 -6.19
CA PHE A 51 14.86 8.05 -5.83
C PHE A 51 14.62 8.97 -7.03
N GLY A 52 15.66 9.31 -7.79
CA GLY A 52 15.51 10.11 -8.99
C GLY A 52 14.70 9.42 -10.10
N LYS A 53 14.94 8.11 -10.31
CA LYS A 53 14.28 7.33 -11.36
C LYS A 53 12.81 7.03 -11.05
N LEU A 54 12.48 6.78 -9.78
CA LEU A 54 11.16 6.37 -9.32
C LEU A 54 10.32 7.52 -8.75
N SER A 55 10.79 8.75 -8.83
CA SER A 55 10.02 9.92 -8.43
C SER A 55 9.54 10.69 -9.64
N TRP A 56 8.27 11.05 -9.66
CA TRP A 56 7.69 11.90 -10.69
C TRP A 56 7.53 13.33 -10.19
N LEU A 57 8.22 14.24 -10.84
CA LEU A 57 8.13 15.67 -10.61
C LEU A 57 7.19 16.30 -11.64
N ASP A 58 5.98 16.61 -11.22
CA ASP A 58 5.04 17.37 -12.05
C ASP A 58 4.27 18.35 -11.17
N THR A 59 4.45 19.63 -11.42
CA THR A 59 3.80 20.71 -10.67
C THR A 59 2.28 20.71 -10.78
N ARG A 60 1.72 19.98 -11.74
CA ARG A 60 0.28 19.77 -11.87
C ARG A 60 -0.29 18.74 -10.89
N VAL A 61 0.56 17.94 -10.28
CA VAL A 61 0.14 16.80 -9.43
C VAL A 61 0.00 17.19 -7.96
N GLY A 62 0.68 18.22 -7.52
CA GLY A 62 0.64 18.68 -6.14
C GLY A 62 0.55 20.19 -6.04
N THR A 63 -0.44 20.68 -5.30
CA THR A 63 -0.53 22.07 -4.86
C THR A 63 -0.39 22.10 -3.35
N GLY A 64 0.34 23.06 -2.81
CA GLY A 64 0.54 23.22 -1.37
C GLY A 64 1.99 23.49 -1.00
N GLN A 65 2.24 23.65 0.31
CA GLN A 65 3.60 23.76 0.83
C GLN A 65 4.20 22.35 0.94
N LEU A 66 4.95 21.96 -0.07
CA LEU A 66 5.83 20.79 0.05
C LEU A 66 7.08 21.21 0.85
N PRO A 67 7.61 20.35 1.72
CA PRO A 67 8.95 20.57 2.28
C PRO A 67 9.92 20.86 1.15
N ALA A 68 10.66 21.95 1.26
CA ALA A 68 11.46 22.52 0.19
C ALA A 68 12.24 21.46 -0.61
N GLY A 69 11.90 21.33 -1.88
CA GLY A 69 12.66 20.56 -2.85
C GLY A 69 12.43 19.05 -2.90
N LEU A 70 11.51 18.49 -2.11
CA LEU A 70 11.19 17.07 -2.23
C LEU A 70 10.08 16.85 -3.26
N PRO A 71 10.31 16.00 -4.29
CA PRO A 71 9.28 15.62 -5.23
C PRO A 71 8.17 14.82 -4.52
N ALA A 72 6.96 14.86 -5.05
CA ALA A 72 5.97 13.87 -4.67
C ALA A 72 6.51 12.48 -5.01
N TRP A 73 6.56 11.59 -4.05
CA TRP A 73 7.11 10.25 -4.25
C TRP A 73 6.08 9.33 -4.95
N ILE A 74 5.70 9.76 -6.13
CA ILE A 74 4.78 9.05 -7.02
C ILE A 74 5.61 8.46 -8.16
N CYS A 75 5.47 7.17 -8.40
CA CYS A 75 6.17 6.51 -9.48
C CYS A 75 5.27 6.36 -10.72
N LYS A 76 5.72 6.90 -11.84
CA LYS A 76 5.08 6.79 -13.15
C LYS A 76 5.67 5.61 -13.92
N THR A 77 5.13 4.43 -13.66
CA THR A 77 5.57 3.17 -14.27
C THR A 77 4.48 2.10 -14.14
N VAL A 78 4.58 1.03 -14.91
CA VAL A 78 3.76 -0.18 -14.70
C VAL A 78 4.01 -0.72 -13.30
N GLY A 79 2.97 -0.84 -12.49
CA GLY A 79 3.04 -1.14 -11.06
C GLY A 79 2.86 0.09 -10.16
N GLY A 80 3.04 1.30 -10.72
CA GLY A 80 2.90 2.55 -9.98
C GLY A 80 3.83 2.64 -8.78
N THR A 81 3.43 3.36 -7.75
CA THR A 81 4.20 3.56 -6.52
C THR A 81 4.51 2.27 -5.75
N THR A 82 3.80 1.18 -6.05
CA THR A 82 4.07 -0.15 -5.45
C THR A 82 5.48 -0.68 -5.80
N VAL A 83 6.09 -0.18 -6.87
CA VAL A 83 7.45 -0.59 -7.30
C VAL A 83 8.51 -0.27 -6.24
N HIS A 84 8.32 0.77 -5.44
CA HIS A 84 9.21 1.11 -4.32
C HIS A 84 8.55 0.95 -2.94
N TRP A 85 7.52 0.12 -2.85
CA TRP A 85 6.87 -0.19 -1.59
C TRP A 85 7.80 -0.99 -0.66
N ALA A 86 7.87 -0.58 0.59
CA ALA A 86 8.75 -1.19 1.58
C ALA A 86 8.17 -2.47 2.23
N GLY A 87 7.06 -2.98 1.73
CA GLY A 87 6.50 -4.26 2.16
C GLY A 87 5.62 -4.21 3.42
N ALA A 88 5.45 -3.05 4.08
CA ALA A 88 4.61 -2.97 5.27
C ALA A 88 3.14 -3.22 4.93
N SER A 89 2.53 -4.26 5.53
CA SER A 89 1.22 -4.80 5.17
C SER A 89 0.30 -4.84 6.40
N ILE A 90 -0.09 -3.67 6.88
CA ILE A 90 -0.93 -3.52 8.06
C ILE A 90 -2.38 -3.26 7.62
N ARG A 91 -3.33 -4.00 8.21
CA ARG A 91 -4.76 -3.73 8.00
C ARG A 91 -5.14 -2.41 8.68
N PHE A 92 -6.07 -1.69 8.08
CA PHE A 92 -6.71 -0.57 8.76
C PHE A 92 -7.39 -1.05 10.04
N GLN A 93 -7.20 -0.30 11.11
CA GLN A 93 -7.88 -0.51 12.37
C GLN A 93 -9.33 -0.02 12.27
N GLU A 94 -10.20 -0.50 13.15
CA GLU A 94 -11.62 -0.17 13.09
C GLU A 94 -11.90 1.34 13.15
N HIS A 95 -11.14 2.06 13.99
CA HIS A 95 -11.26 3.51 14.12
C HIS A 95 -10.85 4.29 12.86
N GLU A 96 -10.01 3.71 12.00
CA GLU A 96 -9.59 4.35 10.75
C GLU A 96 -10.69 4.33 9.69
N TRP A 97 -11.59 3.32 9.76
CA TRP A 97 -12.78 3.27 8.91
C TRP A 97 -13.85 4.29 9.32
N LYS A 98 -13.85 4.70 10.57
CA LYS A 98 -14.84 5.60 11.18
C LYS A 98 -14.17 6.80 11.84
N ALA A 99 -13.25 7.44 11.11
CA ALA A 99 -12.44 8.53 11.65
C ALA A 99 -13.28 9.74 12.08
N ALA A 100 -14.27 10.14 11.28
CA ALA A 100 -15.17 11.25 11.65
C ALA A 100 -16.02 10.93 12.88
N THR A 101 -16.57 9.71 12.94
CA THR A 101 -17.34 9.24 14.11
C THR A 101 -16.47 9.13 15.35
N THR A 102 -15.25 8.61 15.20
CA THR A 102 -14.33 8.35 16.34
C THR A 102 -13.76 9.64 16.93
N TYR A 103 -13.29 10.54 16.08
CA TYR A 103 -12.54 11.73 16.51
C TYR A 103 -13.38 13.02 16.52
N GLY A 104 -14.56 12.98 15.90
CA GLY A 104 -15.40 14.15 15.78
C GLY A 104 -14.81 15.23 14.87
N LYS A 105 -15.28 16.46 15.05
CA LYS A 105 -14.82 17.60 14.26
C LYS A 105 -13.51 18.15 14.80
N ILE A 106 -12.47 18.07 13.98
CA ILE A 106 -11.15 18.64 14.28
C ILE A 106 -10.93 19.87 13.41
N ALA A 107 -10.54 20.99 14.04
CA ALA A 107 -10.27 22.23 13.30
C ALA A 107 -9.11 22.03 12.31
N GLY A 108 -9.31 22.43 11.06
CA GLY A 108 -8.31 22.28 10.01
C GLY A 108 -8.23 20.88 9.38
N ALA A 109 -9.03 19.91 9.84
CA ALA A 109 -9.10 18.57 9.25
C ALA A 109 -10.48 18.32 8.64
N ASN A 110 -10.51 17.59 7.52
CA ASN A 110 -11.74 17.12 6.88
C ASN A 110 -11.82 15.59 7.03
N LEU A 111 -12.25 15.15 8.19
CA LEU A 111 -12.43 13.74 8.48
C LEU A 111 -13.75 13.25 7.91
N LEU A 112 -13.71 12.10 7.26
CA LEU A 112 -14.89 11.40 6.75
C LEU A 112 -14.85 9.95 7.22
N ASP A 113 -16.01 9.36 7.39
CA ASP A 113 -16.14 7.92 7.54
C ASP A 113 -16.11 7.25 6.16
N TRP A 114 -15.45 6.13 6.06
CA TRP A 114 -15.52 5.31 4.87
C TRP A 114 -16.92 4.70 4.71
N PRO A 115 -17.42 4.50 3.48
CA PRO A 115 -18.74 3.90 3.25
C PRO A 115 -18.81 2.40 3.59
N THR A 116 -17.71 1.82 4.02
CA THR A 116 -17.55 0.43 4.45
C THR A 116 -16.96 0.37 5.86
N ASN A 117 -16.71 -0.81 6.38
CA ASN A 117 -16.17 -1.05 7.71
C ASN A 117 -15.17 -2.21 7.72
N HIS A 118 -14.51 -2.42 8.86
CA HIS A 118 -13.50 -3.45 9.00
C HIS A 118 -14.06 -4.86 8.72
N ALA A 119 -15.24 -5.18 9.23
CA ALA A 119 -15.83 -6.52 9.09
C ALA A 119 -16.13 -6.88 7.63
N GLU A 120 -16.61 -5.93 6.84
CA GLU A 120 -16.85 -6.12 5.40
C GLU A 120 -15.56 -6.31 4.59
N MET A 121 -14.43 -5.80 5.10
CA MET A 121 -13.15 -5.85 4.42
C MET A 121 -12.27 -7.05 4.81
N VAL A 122 -12.61 -7.80 5.85
CA VAL A 122 -11.79 -8.92 6.37
C VAL A 122 -11.45 -9.95 5.29
N ASP A 123 -12.42 -10.35 4.48
CA ASP A 123 -12.21 -11.36 3.45
C ASP A 123 -11.30 -10.85 2.33
N TYR A 124 -11.40 -9.57 1.97
CA TYR A 124 -10.55 -8.95 0.96
C TYR A 124 -9.11 -8.80 1.47
N TYR A 125 -8.92 -8.40 2.73
CA TYR A 125 -7.61 -8.39 3.37
C TYR A 125 -6.98 -9.79 3.38
N SER A 126 -7.73 -10.79 3.80
CA SER A 126 -7.27 -12.18 3.86
C SER A 126 -6.87 -12.69 2.48
N LYS A 127 -7.64 -12.37 1.45
CA LYS A 127 -7.31 -12.72 0.05
C LYS A 127 -6.03 -12.02 -0.42
N ALA A 128 -5.86 -10.74 -0.11
CA ALA A 128 -4.67 -9.98 -0.46
C ALA A 128 -3.42 -10.51 0.26
N GLU A 129 -3.49 -10.70 1.57
CA GLU A 129 -2.41 -11.25 2.39
C GLU A 129 -1.95 -12.62 1.92
N LYS A 130 -2.89 -13.50 1.56
CA LYS A 130 -2.58 -14.81 0.99
C LYS A 130 -1.88 -14.69 -0.36
N LYS A 131 -2.35 -13.81 -1.25
CA LYS A 131 -1.74 -13.61 -2.57
C LYS A 131 -0.35 -12.98 -2.49
N MET A 132 -0.14 -12.07 -1.56
CA MET A 132 1.14 -11.39 -1.35
C MET A 132 2.12 -12.19 -0.50
N GLY A 133 1.65 -13.25 0.18
CA GLY A 133 2.48 -14.00 1.13
C GLY A 133 2.83 -13.19 2.38
N THR A 134 1.91 -12.35 2.86
CA THR A 134 2.16 -11.45 4.00
C THR A 134 2.50 -12.25 5.24
N VAL A 135 3.71 -12.09 5.76
CA VAL A 135 4.17 -12.82 6.95
C VAL A 135 3.44 -12.35 8.23
N GLY A 136 3.22 -13.27 9.14
CA GLY A 136 2.60 -12.98 10.43
C GLY A 136 1.09 -12.81 10.39
N THR A 137 0.43 -13.20 9.30
CA THR A 137 -1.02 -13.23 9.19
C THR A 137 -1.54 -14.67 9.12
N GLU A 138 -2.70 -14.91 9.69
CA GLU A 138 -3.36 -16.22 9.64
C GLU A 138 -3.72 -16.59 8.19
N ALA A 139 -4.17 -15.62 7.42
CA ALA A 139 -4.62 -15.83 6.05
C ALA A 139 -3.53 -16.38 5.11
N SER A 140 -2.29 -15.94 5.28
CA SER A 140 -1.15 -16.44 4.50
C SER A 140 -0.57 -17.74 5.04
N GLY A 141 -0.73 -18.00 6.33
CA GLY A 141 -0.09 -19.12 7.04
C GLY A 141 1.43 -18.97 7.20
N MET A 142 2.00 -17.83 6.81
CA MET A 142 3.44 -17.60 6.90
C MET A 142 3.83 -17.09 8.29
N PRO A 143 4.90 -17.62 8.90
CA PRO A 143 5.36 -17.19 10.21
C PRO A 143 5.87 -15.74 10.14
N ARG A 144 5.85 -15.06 11.29
CA ARG A 144 6.46 -13.73 11.41
C ARG A 144 7.97 -13.81 11.17
N LEU A 145 8.51 -12.76 10.58
CA LEU A 145 9.96 -12.62 10.47
C LEU A 145 10.58 -12.50 11.86
N PRO A 146 11.78 -13.08 12.09
CA PRO A 146 12.50 -12.90 13.32
C PRO A 146 12.86 -11.42 13.50
N GLY A 147 12.83 -10.96 14.76
CA GLY A 147 13.24 -9.60 15.08
C GLY A 147 14.76 -9.42 14.96
N ASN A 148 15.17 -8.25 14.48
CA ASN A 148 16.57 -7.83 14.54
C ASN A 148 16.91 -7.27 15.93
N ASN A 149 18.17 -6.86 16.16
CA ASN A 149 18.62 -6.35 17.45
C ASN A 149 17.80 -5.14 17.93
N ASN A 150 17.40 -4.23 17.02
CA ASN A 150 16.59 -3.08 17.40
C ASN A 150 15.21 -3.53 17.90
N TYR A 151 14.60 -4.51 17.22
CA TYR A 151 13.36 -5.10 17.68
C TYR A 151 13.48 -5.73 19.06
N LEU A 152 14.55 -6.50 19.33
CA LEU A 152 14.76 -7.16 20.62
C LEU A 152 14.87 -6.15 21.77
N VAL A 153 15.54 -5.02 21.55
CA VAL A 153 15.62 -3.93 22.54
C VAL A 153 14.25 -3.31 22.78
N MET A 154 13.50 -3.03 21.70
CA MET A 154 12.15 -2.48 21.80
C MET A 154 11.18 -3.45 22.49
N GLU A 155 11.26 -4.74 22.15
CA GLU A 155 10.45 -5.78 22.77
C GLU A 155 10.72 -5.87 24.28
N TYR A 156 11.99 -5.86 24.67
CA TYR A 156 12.37 -5.85 26.08
C TYR A 156 11.80 -4.65 26.83
N GLY A 157 11.94 -3.45 26.28
CA GLY A 157 11.41 -2.23 26.89
C GLY A 157 9.88 -2.25 26.98
N ALA A 158 9.20 -2.64 25.91
CA ALA A 158 7.75 -2.74 25.87
C ALA A 158 7.20 -3.74 26.90
N LYS A 159 7.82 -4.93 27.00
CA LYS A 159 7.45 -5.93 28.01
C LYS A 159 7.66 -5.42 29.45
N LYS A 160 8.73 -4.64 29.70
CA LYS A 160 8.96 -3.98 30.98
C LYS A 160 7.86 -2.98 31.34
N LEU A 161 7.29 -2.30 30.35
CA LEU A 161 6.17 -1.38 30.51
C LEU A 161 4.79 -2.08 30.56
N GLY A 162 4.77 -3.40 30.52
CA GLY A 162 3.52 -4.20 30.65
C GLY A 162 2.78 -4.45 29.36
N TYR A 163 3.33 -4.08 28.19
CA TYR A 163 2.72 -4.45 26.91
C TYR A 163 2.77 -5.95 26.69
N LYS A 164 1.63 -6.56 26.43
CA LYS A 164 1.51 -8.01 26.28
C LYS A 164 1.63 -8.47 24.83
N ASN A 165 1.22 -7.63 23.88
CA ASN A 165 1.22 -7.96 22.47
C ASN A 165 2.35 -7.19 21.76
N VAL A 166 3.53 -7.77 21.76
CA VAL A 166 4.74 -7.20 21.12
C VAL A 166 5.26 -8.21 20.11
N HIS A 167 5.28 -7.83 18.86
CA HIS A 167 5.74 -8.69 17.77
C HIS A 167 6.25 -7.86 16.58
N THR A 168 7.00 -8.49 15.69
CA THR A 168 7.41 -7.88 14.41
C THR A 168 6.18 -7.59 13.55
N GLY A 169 6.29 -6.58 12.67
CA GLY A 169 5.20 -6.19 11.77
C GLY A 169 4.84 -7.25 10.74
N ASN A 170 3.70 -7.08 10.12
CA ASN A 170 3.30 -7.85 8.95
C ASN A 170 3.97 -7.24 7.71
N MET A 171 4.65 -8.07 6.94
CA MET A 171 5.42 -7.68 5.76
C MET A 171 5.09 -8.60 4.59
N SER A 172 5.21 -8.10 3.36
CA SER A 172 5.04 -8.87 2.12
C SER A 172 6.24 -8.73 1.22
#